data_16fcc9f028728bc301c90d5105786eb0
#
_entry.id   16fcc9f028728bc301c90d5105786eb0
#
_cell.length_a   1.000
_cell.length_b   1.000
_cell.length_c   1.000
_cell.angle_alpha   90.00
_cell.angle_beta   90.00
_cell.angle_gamma   90.00
#
_symmetry.space_group_name_H-M   'P 1'
#
loop_
_entity.id
_entity.type
_entity.pdbx_description
1 polymer ?
#
loop_
_entity_poly.entity_id
_entity_poly.type
_entity_poly.pdbx_seq_one_letter_code
_entity_poly.pdbx_strand_id
1 'polypeptide(L)'
;MTFIPEEEYQKILKTMPVFCGDFLIFAEKKYLLIKRKEEPVKDVYWVIGGRLRFKETMAELAERVMKQEIGRSFPEFKMIGYSNYIFPDVPDARATHTPTLLHIVPVEKMFEPKIDSRHTDHIWSDTLPDEMLKQTVWL
;
A
#
# COMPACT_ATOMS: atom_id res chain seq x y z
N MET A 1 2.67 8.34 17.82
CA MET A 1 2.98 7.20 16.97
C MET A 1 4.40 6.73 17.22
N THR A 2 4.61 5.42 17.18
CA THR A 2 5.92 4.85 17.45
C THR A 2 6.74 4.79 16.16
N PHE A 3 7.90 5.41 16.18
CA PHE A 3 8.88 5.33 15.11
C PHE A 3 9.89 4.23 15.43
N ILE A 4 10.17 3.37 14.45
CA ILE A 4 11.17 2.31 14.59
C ILE A 4 12.44 2.74 13.86
N PRO A 5 13.59 2.83 14.54
CA PRO A 5 14.85 3.14 13.87
C PRO A 5 15.14 2.13 12.75
N GLU A 6 15.77 2.57 11.67
CA GLU A 6 16.00 1.76 10.49
C GLU A 6 16.73 0.44 10.79
N GLU A 7 17.73 0.48 11.65
CA GLU A 7 18.49 -0.73 12.01
C GLU A 7 17.60 -1.79 12.68
N GLU A 8 16.72 -1.36 13.58
CA GLU A 8 15.77 -2.27 14.23
C GLU A 8 14.72 -2.76 13.26
N TYR A 9 14.25 -1.90 12.38
CA TYR A 9 13.26 -2.26 11.38
C TYR A 9 13.80 -3.32 10.42
N GLN A 10 15.08 -3.24 10.03
CA GLN A 10 15.74 -4.26 9.22
C GLN A 10 15.72 -5.62 9.90
N LYS A 11 15.96 -5.67 11.20
CA LYS A 11 15.90 -6.92 11.98
C LYS A 11 14.49 -7.50 12.01
N ILE A 12 13.49 -6.64 12.19
CA ILE A 12 12.09 -7.05 12.19
C ILE A 12 11.72 -7.68 10.83
N LEU A 13 12.07 -7.03 9.73
CA LEU A 13 11.77 -7.53 8.39
C LEU A 13 12.36 -8.91 8.10
N LYS A 14 13.48 -9.25 8.74
CA LYS A 14 14.13 -10.54 8.58
C LYS A 14 13.54 -11.64 9.46
N THR A 15 12.84 -11.28 10.52
CA THR A 15 12.46 -12.22 11.56
C THR A 15 10.96 -12.38 11.75
N MET A 16 10.14 -11.45 11.26
CA MET A 16 8.69 -11.55 11.45
C MET A 16 7.92 -10.83 10.36
N PRO A 17 6.67 -11.27 10.10
CA PRO A 17 5.80 -10.56 9.17
C PRO A 17 5.48 -9.15 9.68
N VAL A 18 5.27 -8.25 8.75
CA VAL A 18 4.88 -6.87 9.04
C VAL A 18 3.48 -6.63 8.51
N PHE A 19 2.54 -6.34 9.40
CA PHE A 19 1.14 -6.16 9.07
C PHE A 19 0.92 -4.83 8.35
N CYS A 20 0.21 -4.87 7.23
CA CYS A 20 -0.04 -3.70 6.39
C CYS A 20 -1.52 -3.54 6.06
N GLY A 21 -1.87 -2.33 5.63
CA GLY A 21 -3.15 -2.05 5.01
C GLY A 21 -2.94 -1.41 3.65
N ASP A 22 -3.67 -1.86 2.65
CA ASP A 22 -3.70 -1.28 1.32
C ASP A 22 -5.06 -0.63 1.08
N PHE A 23 -5.05 0.46 0.32
CA PHE A 23 -6.24 1.26 0.04
C PHE A 23 -6.38 1.47 -1.46
N LEU A 24 -7.41 0.85 -2.03
CA LEU A 24 -7.70 0.88 -3.46
C LEU A 24 -8.61 2.08 -3.72
N ILE A 25 -8.03 3.20 -4.12
CA ILE A 25 -8.80 4.40 -4.48
C ILE A 25 -9.50 4.11 -5.80
N PHE A 26 -10.83 4.15 -5.79
CA PHE A 26 -11.65 3.74 -6.93
C PHE A 26 -12.62 4.85 -7.33
N ALA A 27 -12.55 5.25 -8.60
CA ALA A 27 -13.41 6.27 -9.18
C ALA A 27 -13.63 5.99 -10.66
N GLU A 28 -14.84 6.22 -11.15
CA GLU A 28 -15.15 6.10 -12.58
C GLU A 28 -14.72 4.74 -13.17
N LYS A 29 -14.89 3.67 -12.38
CA LYS A 29 -14.54 2.28 -12.74
C LYS A 29 -13.03 2.03 -12.87
N LYS A 30 -12.20 2.90 -12.30
CA LYS A 30 -10.74 2.77 -12.35
C LYS A 30 -10.11 2.86 -10.98
N TYR A 31 -8.97 2.22 -10.83
CA TYR A 31 -8.15 2.23 -9.62
C TYR A 31 -6.98 3.17 -9.79
N LEU A 32 -6.68 3.93 -8.75
CA LEU A 32 -5.47 4.75 -8.72
C LEU A 32 -4.28 3.85 -8.39
N LEU A 33 -3.32 3.80 -9.27
CA LEU A 33 -2.04 3.11 -9.04
C LEU A 33 -0.91 4.11 -9.12
N ILE A 34 0.08 3.95 -8.25
CA ILE A 34 1.26 4.80 -8.23
C ILE A 34 2.51 3.96 -8.45
N LYS A 35 3.46 4.51 -9.17
CA LYS A 35 4.69 3.80 -9.54
C LYS A 35 5.70 3.88 -8.42
N ARG A 36 6.13 2.74 -7.93
CA ARG A 36 7.07 2.66 -6.82
C ARG A 36 8.49 2.99 -7.27
N LYS A 37 9.22 3.70 -6.43
CA LYS A 37 10.61 4.06 -6.66
C LYS A 37 11.58 3.06 -6.03
N GLU A 38 11.11 2.26 -5.05
CA GLU A 38 11.93 1.34 -4.26
C GLU A 38 11.34 -0.08 -4.27
N GLU A 39 12.18 -1.06 -3.91
CA GLU A 39 11.74 -2.43 -3.69
C GLU A 39 10.87 -2.54 -2.41
N PRO A 40 9.97 -3.50 -2.31
CA PRO A 40 9.59 -4.46 -3.34
C PRO A 40 8.73 -3.80 -4.43
N VAL A 41 8.64 -4.45 -5.57
CA VAL A 41 7.89 -4.00 -6.77
C VAL A 41 8.34 -2.63 -7.30
N LYS A 42 9.65 -2.39 -7.29
CA LYS A 42 10.25 -1.19 -7.88
C LYS A 42 9.86 -1.04 -9.36
N ASP A 43 9.58 0.19 -9.78
CA ASP A 43 9.16 0.53 -11.14
C ASP A 43 7.84 -0.11 -11.58
N VAL A 44 7.08 -0.66 -10.63
CA VAL A 44 5.76 -1.24 -10.87
C VAL A 44 4.69 -0.29 -10.32
N TYR A 45 3.59 -0.18 -11.05
CA TYR A 45 2.41 0.53 -10.55
C TYR A 45 1.71 -0.33 -9.51
N TRP A 46 1.43 0.22 -8.36
CA TRP A 46 0.85 -0.48 -7.22
C TRP A 46 -0.16 0.42 -6.49
N VAL A 47 -1.00 -0.17 -5.65
CA VAL A 47 -1.92 0.59 -4.83
C VAL A 47 -1.20 1.25 -3.67
N ILE A 48 -1.80 2.27 -3.08
CA ILE A 48 -1.24 2.91 -1.88
C ILE A 48 -1.47 2.03 -0.67
N GLY A 49 -0.54 2.08 0.27
CA GLY A 49 -0.62 1.29 1.49
C GLY A 49 0.58 1.52 2.38
N GLY A 50 0.54 0.91 3.55
CA GLY A 50 1.63 1.03 4.48
C GLY A 50 1.53 0.11 5.67
N ARG A 51 2.62 0.06 6.42
CA ARG A 51 2.71 -0.70 7.65
C ARG A 51 1.82 -0.10 8.73
N LEU A 52 1.05 -0.96 9.38
CA LEU A 52 0.30 -0.55 10.56
C LEU A 52 1.29 -0.30 11.72
N ARG A 53 1.20 0.86 12.34
CA ARG A 53 2.07 1.22 13.45
C ARG A 53 1.48 0.76 14.76
N PHE A 54 2.33 0.61 15.77
CA PHE A 54 1.89 0.18 17.09
C PHE A 54 0.80 1.13 17.64
N LYS A 55 -0.32 0.56 18.06
CA LYS A 55 -1.52 1.27 18.55
C LYS A 55 -2.25 2.15 17.53
N GLU A 56 -1.91 2.03 16.26
CA GLU A 56 -2.61 2.73 15.18
C GLU A 56 -3.85 1.93 14.78
N THR A 57 -4.99 2.60 14.67
CA THR A 57 -6.19 1.99 14.12
C THR A 57 -6.11 1.95 12.59
N MET A 58 -6.93 1.13 11.96
CA MET A 58 -6.96 1.07 10.49
C MET A 58 -7.42 2.40 9.89
N ALA A 59 -8.33 3.12 10.54
CA ALA A 59 -8.76 4.45 10.11
C ALA A 59 -7.62 5.47 10.16
N GLU A 60 -6.81 5.42 11.21
CA GLU A 60 -5.63 6.28 11.34
C GLU A 60 -4.58 5.95 10.29
N LEU A 61 -4.36 4.67 10.02
CA LEU A 61 -3.45 4.24 8.95
C LEU A 61 -3.95 4.76 7.60
N ALA A 62 -5.23 4.59 7.31
CA ALA A 62 -5.83 5.05 6.05
C ALA A 62 -5.59 6.55 5.85
N GLU A 63 -5.90 7.36 6.85
CA GLU A 63 -5.69 8.81 6.76
C GLU A 63 -4.22 9.17 6.56
N ARG A 64 -3.33 8.55 7.32
CA ARG A 64 -1.89 8.81 7.21
C ARG A 64 -1.33 8.46 5.84
N VAL A 65 -1.65 7.26 5.36
CA VAL A 65 -1.17 6.78 4.05
C VAL A 65 -1.70 7.64 2.92
N MET A 66 -2.99 7.94 2.92
CA MET A 66 -3.59 8.77 1.88
C MET A 66 -2.99 10.17 1.84
N LYS A 67 -2.87 10.83 2.99
CA LYS A 67 -2.26 12.17 3.06
C LYS A 67 -0.80 12.15 2.60
N GLN A 68 -0.05 11.14 3.01
CA GLN A 68 1.36 11.03 2.70
C GLN A 68 1.60 10.71 1.23
N GLU A 69 0.86 9.77 0.66
CA GLU A 69 1.17 9.25 -0.67
C GLU A 69 0.43 9.94 -1.81
N ILE A 70 -0.76 10.51 -1.55
CA ILE A 70 -1.56 11.17 -2.59
C ILE A 70 -2.01 12.59 -2.22
N GLY A 71 -1.62 13.08 -1.04
CA GLY A 71 -1.85 14.46 -0.64
C GLY A 71 -3.25 14.80 -0.17
N ARG A 72 -4.12 13.84 -0.05
CA ARG A 72 -5.50 14.04 0.43
C ARG A 72 -6.04 12.74 1.00
N SER A 73 -7.05 12.83 1.88
CA SER A 73 -7.64 11.65 2.48
C SER A 73 -9.15 11.59 2.23
N PHE A 74 -9.67 10.37 2.25
CA PHE A 74 -11.09 10.08 2.10
C PHE A 74 -11.52 9.24 3.30
N PRO A 75 -12.57 9.63 4.03
CA PRO A 75 -12.93 8.98 5.28
C PRO A 75 -13.61 7.61 5.13
N GLU A 76 -14.21 7.35 3.98
CA GLU A 76 -14.96 6.12 3.75
C GLU A 76 -14.10 5.06 3.09
N PHE A 77 -14.03 3.88 3.72
CA PHE A 77 -13.39 2.73 3.14
C PHE A 77 -14.01 1.45 3.69
N LYS A 78 -13.90 0.37 2.95
CA LYS A 78 -14.45 -0.93 3.32
C LYS A 78 -13.44 -2.02 3.02
N MET A 79 -13.22 -2.92 3.97
CA MET A 79 -12.37 -4.08 3.73
C MET A 79 -13.02 -5.01 2.71
N ILE A 80 -12.26 -5.41 1.70
CA ILE A 80 -12.73 -6.25 0.59
C ILE A 80 -11.91 -7.53 0.41
N GLY A 81 -10.84 -7.70 1.17
CA GLY A 81 -10.01 -8.88 1.04
C GLY A 81 -8.75 -8.80 1.86
N TYR A 82 -7.93 -9.83 1.75
CA TYR A 82 -6.63 -9.84 2.36
C TYR A 82 -5.61 -10.53 1.45
N SER A 83 -4.37 -10.14 1.59
CA SER A 83 -3.25 -10.75 0.89
C SER A 83 -2.18 -11.16 1.88
N ASN A 84 -1.42 -12.16 1.51
CA ASN A 84 -0.25 -12.56 2.26
C ASN A 84 0.96 -12.40 1.34
N TYR A 85 1.39 -11.14 1.14
CA TYR A 85 2.46 -10.84 0.22
C TYR A 85 3.80 -11.34 0.74
N ILE A 86 4.46 -12.17 -0.05
CA ILE A 86 5.81 -12.62 0.21
C ILE A 86 6.65 -12.27 -1.01
N PHE A 87 7.56 -11.32 -0.83
CA PHE A 87 8.47 -10.89 -1.89
C PHE A 87 9.86 -11.44 -1.58
N PRO A 88 10.51 -12.11 -2.56
CA PRO A 88 11.82 -12.73 -2.34
C PRO A 88 12.92 -11.69 -2.16
N ASP A 89 14.04 -12.14 -1.60
CA ASP A 89 15.28 -11.36 -1.59
C ASP A 89 15.76 -11.16 -3.03
N VAL A 90 16.10 -9.91 -3.33
CA VAL A 90 16.76 -9.55 -4.58
C VAL A 90 17.99 -8.70 -4.23
N PRO A 91 18.98 -8.59 -5.11
CA PRO A 91 20.14 -7.73 -4.85
C PRO A 91 19.68 -6.31 -4.48
N ASP A 92 20.26 -5.74 -3.43
CA ASP A 92 19.96 -4.40 -2.92
C ASP A 92 18.53 -4.18 -2.39
N ALA A 93 17.79 -5.27 -2.18
CA ALA A 93 16.47 -5.23 -1.58
C ALA A 93 16.35 -6.31 -0.51
N ARG A 94 15.32 -6.20 0.31
CA ARG A 94 15.05 -7.18 1.37
C ARG A 94 13.83 -8.02 1.02
N ALA A 95 13.86 -9.27 1.47
CA ALA A 95 12.65 -10.08 1.48
C ALA A 95 11.65 -9.41 2.42
N THR A 96 10.39 -9.43 2.02
CA THR A 96 9.32 -8.92 2.88
C THR A 96 8.18 -9.93 2.95
N HIS A 97 7.59 -10.03 4.13
CA HIS A 97 6.38 -10.80 4.37
C HIS A 97 5.37 -9.85 5.01
N THR A 98 4.36 -9.45 4.24
CA THR A 98 3.40 -8.44 4.66
C THR A 98 1.96 -8.96 4.52
N PRO A 99 1.42 -9.59 5.58
CA PRO A 99 -0.02 -9.83 5.63
C PRO A 99 -0.73 -8.47 5.53
N THR A 100 -1.64 -8.33 4.60
CA THR A 100 -2.20 -7.04 4.23
C THR A 100 -3.73 -7.11 4.15
N LEU A 101 -4.42 -6.19 4.81
CA LEU A 101 -5.85 -6.01 4.62
C LEU A 101 -6.08 -5.04 3.47
N LEU A 102 -6.91 -5.44 2.51
CA LEU A 102 -7.24 -4.62 1.35
C LEU A 102 -8.58 -3.93 1.56
N HIS A 103 -8.62 -2.64 1.25
CA HIS A 103 -9.80 -1.81 1.41
C HIS A 103 -10.12 -1.09 0.10
N ILE A 104 -11.41 -1.01 -0.25
CA ILE A 104 -11.86 -0.14 -1.33
C ILE A 104 -12.18 1.23 -0.74
N VAL A 105 -11.73 2.27 -1.41
CA VAL A 105 -12.00 3.67 -1.06
C VAL A 105 -12.76 4.30 -2.23
N PRO A 106 -14.10 4.31 -2.20
CA PRO A 106 -14.86 4.89 -3.30
C PRO A 106 -14.75 6.41 -3.30
N VAL A 107 -14.46 6.96 -4.46
CA VAL A 107 -14.31 8.39 -4.67
C VAL A 107 -15.19 8.79 -5.85
N GLU A 108 -15.81 9.95 -5.76
CA GLU A 108 -16.78 10.38 -6.77
C GLU A 108 -16.18 10.60 -8.14
N LYS A 109 -14.98 11.21 -8.20
CA LYS A 109 -14.30 11.53 -9.46
C LYS A 109 -12.80 11.22 -9.37
N MET A 110 -12.21 10.85 -10.50
CA MET A 110 -10.76 10.79 -10.64
C MET A 110 -10.17 12.18 -10.40
N PHE A 111 -8.96 12.20 -9.87
CA PHE A 111 -8.26 13.45 -9.54
C PHE A 111 -6.77 13.30 -9.84
N GLU A 112 -6.07 14.42 -9.85
CA GLU A 112 -4.61 14.45 -9.98
C GLU A 112 -4.01 14.30 -8.57
N PRO A 113 -3.39 13.15 -8.24
CA PRO A 113 -2.82 12.97 -6.92
C PRO A 113 -1.52 13.76 -6.76
N LYS A 114 -1.29 14.23 -5.55
CA LYS A 114 -0.01 14.82 -5.18
C LYS A 114 0.86 13.72 -4.59
N ILE A 115 1.62 13.02 -5.44
CA ILE A 115 2.44 11.88 -5.04
C ILE A 115 3.69 12.33 -4.27
N ASP A 116 4.13 11.50 -3.34
CA ASP A 116 5.30 11.79 -2.51
C ASP A 116 6.61 11.39 -3.20
N SER A 117 7.76 11.65 -2.51
CA SER A 117 9.10 11.39 -3.06
C SER A 117 9.43 9.91 -3.28
N ARG A 118 8.64 9.00 -2.73
CA ARG A 118 8.85 7.55 -2.89
C ARG A 118 8.22 6.99 -4.15
N HIS A 119 7.54 7.84 -4.91
CA HIS A 119 6.82 7.46 -6.13
C HIS A 119 7.20 8.38 -7.26
N THR A 120 7.11 7.89 -8.50
CA THR A 120 7.55 8.64 -9.69
C THR A 120 6.43 8.99 -10.65
N ASP A 121 5.30 8.32 -10.57
CA ASP A 121 4.19 8.53 -11.51
C ASP A 121 2.90 7.90 -10.97
N HIS A 122 1.78 8.19 -11.62
CA HIS A 122 0.50 7.54 -11.32
C HIS A 122 -0.26 7.25 -12.59
N ILE A 123 -1.18 6.29 -12.50
CA ILE A 123 -2.17 6.01 -13.54
C ILE A 123 -3.51 5.69 -12.89
N TRP A 124 -4.58 5.88 -13.65
CA TRP A 124 -5.88 5.35 -13.32
C TRP A 124 -6.11 4.13 -14.22
N SER A 125 -6.18 2.96 -13.63
CA SER A 125 -6.20 1.67 -14.34
C SER A 125 -7.53 0.96 -14.14
N ASP A 126 -8.02 0.30 -15.16
CA ASP A 126 -9.20 -0.54 -15.06
C ASP A 126 -8.90 -1.93 -14.49
N THR A 127 -7.62 -2.24 -14.29
CA THR A 127 -7.17 -3.51 -13.70
C THR A 127 -6.23 -3.28 -12.53
N LEU A 128 -6.19 -4.25 -11.61
CA LEU A 128 -5.23 -4.27 -10.51
C LEU A 128 -3.97 -5.04 -10.94
N PRO A 129 -2.83 -4.82 -10.24
CA PRO A 129 -1.60 -5.54 -10.54
C PRO A 129 -1.78 -7.06 -10.47
N ASP A 130 -1.20 -7.79 -11.42
CA ASP A 130 -1.32 -9.25 -11.48
C ASP A 130 -0.82 -9.95 -10.21
N GLU A 131 0.29 -9.49 -9.65
CA GLU A 131 0.84 -10.07 -8.42
C GLU A 131 -0.09 -9.87 -7.22
N MET A 132 -0.81 -8.76 -7.17
CA MET A 132 -1.84 -8.54 -6.17
C MET A 132 -2.99 -9.53 -6.34
N LEU A 133 -3.48 -9.67 -7.56
CA LEU A 133 -4.59 -10.58 -7.87
C LEU A 133 -4.27 -12.03 -7.50
N LYS A 134 -3.05 -12.48 -7.77
CA LYS A 134 -2.60 -13.84 -7.47
C LYS A 134 -2.54 -14.13 -5.98
N GLN A 135 -2.25 -13.15 -5.16
CA GLN A 135 -2.00 -13.32 -3.74
C GLN A 135 -3.16 -12.88 -2.85
N THR A 136 -4.27 -12.45 -3.43
CA THR A 136 -5.40 -11.88 -2.69
C THR A 136 -6.56 -12.86 -2.58
N VAL A 137 -7.11 -12.95 -1.37
CA VAL A 137 -8.39 -13.62 -1.10
C VAL A 137 -9.45 -12.53 -0.95
N TRP A 138 -10.41 -12.53 -1.85
CA TRP A 138 -11.50 -11.56 -1.83
C TRP A 138 -12.64 -12.01 -0.94
N LEU A 139 -13.20 -11.09 -0.20
CA LEU A 139 -14.36 -11.35 0.66
C LEU A 139 -15.68 -11.16 -0.09
#